data_65f3a7384c476a38f08a5780f64e03d8
#
_entry.id   65f3a7384c476a38f08a5780f64e03d8
#
_cell.length_a   1.000
_cell.length_b   1.000
_cell.length_c   1.000
_cell.angle_alpha   90.00
_cell.angle_beta   90.00
_cell.angle_gamma   90.00
#
_symmetry.space_group_name_H-M   'P 1'
#
loop_
_entity.id
_entity.type
_entity.pdbx_description
1 polymer ?
#
loop_
_entity_poly.entity_id
_entity_poly.type
_entity_poly.pdbx_seq_one_letter_code
_entity_poly.pdbx_strand_id
1 'polypeptide(L)' 'MNITDLKYSGILSTRLELFSIKSHSPYRANFRCPICGDSQKSKMKARGWILEKENNAIFYCHNCNASHGMRNFLRAVDN' A
#
# COMPACT_ATOMS: atom_id res chain seq x y z
N MET A 1 -13.88 2.81 -4.81
CA MET A 1 -12.55 2.90 -5.44
C MET A 1 -12.69 2.56 -6.92
N ASN A 2 -11.97 3.21 -7.81
CA ASN A 2 -12.12 2.98 -9.23
C ASN A 2 -11.55 1.62 -9.66
N ILE A 3 -11.95 1.16 -10.87
CA ILE A 3 -11.57 -0.18 -11.35
C ILE A 3 -10.05 -0.29 -11.53
N THR A 4 -9.41 0.77 -12.01
CA THR A 4 -7.95 0.78 -12.24
C THR A 4 -7.20 0.59 -10.92
N ASP A 5 -7.59 1.30 -9.87
CA ASP A 5 -6.96 1.18 -8.55
C ASP A 5 -7.25 -0.19 -7.92
N LEU A 6 -8.43 -0.77 -8.17
CA LEU A 6 -8.72 -2.14 -7.73
C LEU A 6 -7.79 -3.14 -8.38
N LYS A 7 -7.53 -3.00 -9.67
CA LYS A 7 -6.56 -3.86 -10.38
C LYS A 7 -5.17 -3.75 -9.78
N TYR A 8 -4.70 -2.53 -9.55
CA TYR A 8 -3.38 -2.30 -8.97
C TYR A 8 -3.30 -2.89 -7.56
N SER A 9 -4.36 -2.73 -6.76
CA SER A 9 -4.40 -3.32 -5.42
C SER A 9 -4.31 -4.84 -5.46
N GLY A 10 -5.01 -5.47 -6.42
CA GLY A 10 -4.94 -6.92 -6.59
C GLY A 10 -3.53 -7.41 -6.94
N ILE A 11 -2.84 -6.70 -7.83
CA ILE A 11 -1.45 -7.03 -8.17
C ILE A 11 -0.55 -6.85 -6.95
N LEU A 12 -0.69 -5.74 -6.25
CA LEU A 12 0.14 -5.42 -5.10
C LEU A 12 -0.06 -6.41 -3.95
N SER A 13 -1.26 -6.95 -3.80
CA SER A 13 -1.55 -7.91 -2.72
C SER A 13 -0.66 -9.15 -2.79
N THR A 14 -0.16 -9.50 -3.98
CA THR A 14 0.72 -10.65 -4.17
C THR A 14 2.19 -10.33 -3.99
N ARG A 15 2.54 -9.05 -3.87
CA ARG A 15 3.94 -8.59 -3.83
C ARG A 15 4.34 -7.93 -2.53
N LEU A 16 3.37 -7.52 -1.72
CA LEU A 16 3.64 -6.78 -0.49
C LEU A 16 3.61 -7.73 0.71
N GLU A 17 4.62 -7.60 1.57
CA GLU A 17 4.72 -8.42 2.77
C GLU A 17 3.66 -8.02 3.80
N LEU A 18 3.07 -8.98 4.47
CA LEU A 18 2.05 -8.80 5.50
C LEU A 18 0.83 -8.02 5.01
N PHE A 19 0.49 -8.19 3.74
CA PHE A 19 -0.66 -7.49 3.16
C PHE A 19 -1.96 -7.96 3.82
N SER A 20 -2.75 -6.99 4.29
CA SER A 20 -4.02 -7.26 4.95
C SER A 20 -5.02 -6.16 4.64
N ILE A 21 -6.19 -6.54 4.14
CA ILE A 21 -7.27 -5.58 3.90
C ILE A 21 -7.97 -5.32 5.23
N LYS A 22 -8.01 -4.06 5.64
CA LYS A 22 -8.61 -3.65 6.91
C LYS A 22 -10.04 -3.14 6.74
N SER A 23 -10.38 -2.65 5.55
CA SER A 23 -11.73 -2.14 5.26
C SER A 23 -11.94 -2.17 3.76
N HIS A 24 -13.18 -2.44 3.33
CA HIS A 24 -13.53 -2.43 1.91
C HIS A 24 -14.23 -1.14 1.47
N SER A 25 -14.84 -0.41 2.39
CA SER A 25 -15.58 0.80 2.07
C SER A 25 -15.54 1.78 3.25
N PRO A 26 -14.63 2.77 3.24
CA PRO A 26 -13.59 3.01 2.23
C PRO A 26 -12.50 1.93 2.25
N TYR A 27 -11.86 1.70 1.11
CA TYR A 27 -10.80 0.70 1.02
C TYR A 27 -9.59 1.11 1.84
N ARG A 28 -9.10 0.17 2.65
CA ARG A 28 -7.88 0.37 3.45
C ARG A 28 -7.14 -0.96 3.52
N ALA A 29 -5.87 -0.94 3.16
CA ALA A 29 -5.00 -2.11 3.25
C ALA A 29 -3.71 -1.71 3.95
N ASN A 30 -3.15 -2.64 4.72
CA ASN A 30 -1.93 -2.42 5.50
C ASN A 30 -0.89 -3.46 5.08
N PHE A 31 0.38 -3.06 5.06
CA PHE A 31 1.48 -3.94 4.65
C PHE A 31 2.82 -3.34 5.08
N ARG A 32 3.88 -4.12 4.96
CA ARG A 32 5.22 -3.58 5.18
C ARG A 32 5.61 -2.71 4.00
N CYS A 33 6.14 -1.52 4.28
CA CYS A 33 6.53 -0.58 3.24
C CYS A 33 7.69 -1.14 2.42
N PRO A 34 7.55 -1.30 1.09
CA PRO A 34 8.63 -1.80 0.25
C PRO A 34 9.68 -0.74 -0.07
N ILE A 35 9.38 0.54 0.16
CA ILE A 35 10.29 1.64 -0.17
C ILE A 35 11.37 1.79 0.89
N CYS A 36 10.98 1.84 2.17
CA CYS A 36 11.94 1.98 3.28
C CYS A 36 12.28 0.65 3.95
N GLY A 37 11.62 -0.45 3.56
CA GLY A 37 11.79 -1.74 4.22
C GLY A 37 11.11 -1.85 5.56
N ASP A 38 10.38 -0.81 5.97
CA ASP A 38 9.68 -0.75 7.25
C ASP A 38 10.64 -0.89 8.44
N SER A 39 10.19 -1.40 9.58
CA SER A 39 11.04 -1.51 10.77
C SER A 39 12.12 -2.56 10.59
N GLN A 40 13.37 -2.18 10.79
CA GLN A 40 14.49 -3.12 10.77
C GLN A 40 14.58 -3.91 12.08
N LYS A 41 13.97 -3.41 13.14
CA LYS A 41 13.98 -4.06 14.43
C LYS A 41 12.87 -5.10 14.59
N SER A 42 11.76 -4.92 13.90
CA SER A 42 10.65 -5.85 13.96
C SER A 42 10.08 -6.09 12.57
N LYS A 43 10.20 -7.33 12.11
CA LYS A 43 9.66 -7.73 10.79
C LYS A 43 8.15 -7.92 10.81
N MET A 44 7.53 -7.83 11.97
CA MET A 44 6.08 -7.95 12.12
C MET A 44 5.37 -6.59 12.04
N LYS A 45 6.11 -5.49 12.04
CA LYS A 45 5.51 -4.17 11.89
C LYS A 45 5.18 -3.90 10.43
N ALA A 46 4.01 -3.32 10.19
CA ALA A 46 3.55 -2.98 8.86
C ALA A 46 2.99 -1.56 8.92
N ARG A 47 3.71 -0.60 8.34
CA ARG A 47 3.37 0.82 8.39
C ARG A 47 3.03 1.41 7.04
N GLY A 48 3.04 0.59 5.99
CA GLY A 48 2.57 0.99 4.68
C GLY A 48 1.05 0.84 4.58
N TRP A 49 0.41 1.77 3.92
CA TRP A 49 -1.04 1.79 3.77
C TRP A 49 -1.45 2.15 2.35
N ILE A 50 -2.50 1.51 1.88
CA ILE A 50 -3.27 1.98 0.73
C ILE A 50 -4.59 2.49 1.29
N LEU A 51 -4.89 3.76 1.02
CA LEU A 51 -6.06 4.43 1.58
C LEU A 51 -6.89 5.00 0.44
N GLU A 52 -8.18 4.70 0.45
CA GLU A 52 -9.12 5.29 -0.50
C GLU A 52 -9.50 6.71 -0.04
N LYS A 53 -9.38 7.67 -0.96
CA LYS A 53 -9.80 9.04 -0.74
C LYS A 53 -10.60 9.49 -1.95
N GLU A 54 -11.87 9.83 -1.70
CA GLU A 54 -12.84 10.11 -2.75
C GLU A 54 -13.00 8.87 -3.64
N ASN A 55 -12.65 8.91 -4.90
CA ASN A 55 -12.75 7.75 -5.78
C ASN A 55 -11.38 7.20 -6.18
N ASN A 56 -10.32 7.65 -5.53
CA ASN A 56 -8.96 7.24 -5.81
C ASN A 56 -8.31 6.64 -4.58
N ALA A 57 -7.24 5.88 -4.78
CA ALA A 57 -6.46 5.34 -3.69
C ALA A 57 -5.04 5.89 -3.73
N ILE A 58 -4.44 6.05 -2.58
CA ILE A 58 -3.05 6.48 -2.44
C ILE A 58 -2.30 5.54 -1.52
N PHE A 59 -1.00 5.41 -1.77
CA PHE A 59 -0.06 4.77 -0.85
C PHE A 59 0.51 5.81 0.11
N TYR A 60 0.63 5.45 1.38
CA TYR A 60 1.33 6.25 2.38
C TYR A 60 2.04 5.34 3.37
N CYS A 61 3.24 5.73 3.78
CA CYS A 61 4.00 5.01 4.80
C CYS A 61 4.22 5.88 6.03
N HIS A 62 3.81 5.38 7.19
CA HIS A 62 4.00 6.11 8.45
C HIS A 62 5.44 6.06 8.95
N ASN A 63 6.29 5.20 8.38
CA ASN A 63 7.69 5.10 8.80
C ASN A 63 8.59 6.06 8.02
N CYS A 64 8.47 6.13 6.70
CA CYS A 64 9.33 6.99 5.87
C CYS A 64 8.60 8.20 5.30
N ASN A 65 7.31 8.32 5.53
CA ASN A 65 6.44 9.40 5.04
C ASN A 65 6.34 9.49 3.52
N ALA A 66 6.73 8.43 2.80
CA ALA A 66 6.55 8.37 1.36
C ALA A 66 5.06 8.33 1.02
N SER A 67 4.69 8.97 -0.09
CA SER A 67 3.31 9.03 -0.56
C SER A 67 3.31 8.98 -2.08
N HIS A 68 2.47 8.13 -2.65
CA HIS A 68 2.36 7.97 -4.10
C HIS A 68 0.94 7.62 -4.51
N GLY A 69 0.55 8.06 -5.72
CA GLY A 69 -0.62 7.48 -6.37
C GLY A 69 -0.37 6.00 -6.68
N MET A 70 -1.43 5.25 -6.96
CA MET A 70 -1.32 3.79 -7.14
C MET A 70 -0.40 3.40 -8.29
N ARG A 71 -0.46 4.12 -9.41
CA ARG A 71 0.40 3.83 -10.56
C ARG A 71 1.87 3.99 -10.23
N ASN A 72 2.23 5.08 -9.58
CA ASN A 72 3.61 5.35 -9.21
C ASN A 72 4.09 4.38 -8.15
N PHE A 73 3.22 4.02 -7.22
CA PHE A 73 3.56 3.04 -6.20
C PHE A 73 3.82 1.67 -6.81
N LEU A 74 2.97 1.23 -7.75
CA LEU A 74 3.18 -0.05 -8.42
C LEU A 74 4.53 -0.07 -9.16
N ARG A 75 4.90 1.03 -9.81
CA ARG A 75 6.21 1.14 -10.46
C ARG A 75 7.35 1.00 -9.47
N ALA A 76 7.23 1.62 -8.30
CA ALA A 76 8.26 1.55 -7.27
C ALA A 76 8.41 0.12 -6.72
N VAL A 77 7.31 -0.60 -6.59
CA VAL A 77 7.32 -1.98 -6.10
C VAL A 77 7.87 -2.95 -7.14
N ASP A 78 7.53 -2.72 -8.41
CA ASP A 78 7.81 -3.64 -9.51
C ASP A 78 9.15 -3.38 -10.19
N ASN A 79 9.86 -2.42 -9.73
CA ASN A 79 11.10 -1.96 -10.35
C ASN A 79 12.29 -2.85 -9.99
#